data_c229190e2cbbbb5da290e827ba4a384d
#
_entry.id   c229190e2cbbbb5da290e827ba4a384d
#
_cell.length_a   1.000
_cell.length_b   1.000
_cell.length_c   1.000
_cell.angle_alpha   90.00
_cell.angle_beta   90.00
_cell.angle_gamma   90.00
#
_symmetry.space_group_name_H-M   'P 1'
#
loop_
_entity.id
_entity.type
_entity.pdbx_description
1 polymer ?
#
loop_
_entity_poly.entity_id
_entity_poly.type
_entity_poly.pdbx_seq_one_letter_code
_entity_poly.pdbx_strand_id
1 'polypeptide(L)'
;MKVAIVGGTGDFGLALAARLVEAGDEVVIGSRDKERAQEKAREVGAFGGAANDDAIAQVDLVVLATKADGTLETAASLAAALGTTPLLSVASDLRSREPVSLAERTQELVRAPVVAGLHSLAAGKLAHGRPDEDAFICGDDAEAKALALELAGKVVAGRALDAGPLARARVLEGLTAVIVSLNKRYKGHAGIRITGLP
;
A
#
# COMPACT_ATOMS: atom_id res chain seq x y z
N MET A 1 -1.14 -15.21 2.73
CA MET A 1 -1.16 -14.41 3.98
C MET A 1 -2.54 -13.81 4.19
N LYS A 2 -2.83 -13.32 5.40
CA LYS A 2 -4.06 -12.59 5.69
C LYS A 2 -3.74 -11.09 5.75
N VAL A 3 -4.40 -10.29 4.91
CA VAL A 3 -4.07 -8.87 4.71
C VAL A 3 -5.31 -8.01 4.95
N ALA A 4 -5.20 -6.98 5.78
CA ALA A 4 -6.21 -5.95 5.87
C ALA A 4 -5.82 -4.75 4.99
N ILE A 5 -6.78 -4.20 4.23
CA ILE A 5 -6.56 -2.99 3.44
C ILE A 5 -7.45 -1.88 4.01
N VAL A 6 -6.86 -1.02 4.83
CA VAL A 6 -7.49 0.18 5.38
C VAL A 6 -7.59 1.25 4.29
N GLY A 7 -8.78 1.80 4.07
CA GLY A 7 -9.06 2.61 2.89
C GLY A 7 -9.26 1.77 1.61
N GLY A 8 -9.51 0.47 1.77
CA GLY A 8 -9.65 -0.51 0.70
C GLY A 8 -10.83 -0.29 -0.25
N THR A 9 -11.74 0.63 0.07
CA THR A 9 -12.86 1.02 -0.82
C THR A 9 -12.48 2.09 -1.85
N GLY A 10 -11.25 2.64 -1.78
CA GLY A 10 -10.71 3.54 -2.80
C GLY A 10 -10.14 2.76 -4.00
N ASP A 11 -9.93 3.46 -5.13
CA ASP A 11 -9.50 2.84 -6.40
C ASP A 11 -8.23 1.99 -6.25
N PHE A 12 -7.21 2.51 -5.56
CA PHE A 12 -5.94 1.77 -5.36
C PHE A 12 -6.13 0.58 -4.43
N GLY A 13 -6.79 0.79 -3.28
CA GLY A 13 -7.01 -0.27 -2.30
C GLY A 13 -7.86 -1.42 -2.86
N LEU A 14 -8.89 -1.10 -3.64
CA LEU A 14 -9.76 -2.10 -4.27
C LEU A 14 -9.02 -2.88 -5.37
N ALA A 15 -8.25 -2.19 -6.21
CA ALA A 15 -7.44 -2.84 -7.23
C ALA A 15 -6.37 -3.76 -6.62
N LEU A 16 -5.73 -3.31 -5.53
CA LEU A 16 -4.76 -4.12 -4.78
C LEU A 16 -5.44 -5.35 -4.17
N ALA A 17 -6.62 -5.17 -3.56
CA ALA A 17 -7.41 -6.27 -2.99
C ALA A 17 -7.71 -7.35 -4.05
N ALA A 18 -8.17 -6.95 -5.23
CA ALA A 18 -8.45 -7.88 -6.32
C ALA A 18 -7.22 -8.71 -6.72
N ARG A 19 -6.04 -8.10 -6.83
CA ARG A 19 -4.79 -8.83 -7.15
C ARG A 19 -4.37 -9.80 -6.07
N LEU A 20 -4.53 -9.43 -4.80
CA LEU A 20 -4.18 -10.30 -3.67
C LEU A 20 -5.15 -11.49 -3.56
N VAL A 21 -6.45 -11.25 -3.78
CA VAL A 21 -7.45 -12.33 -3.85
C VAL A 21 -7.13 -13.31 -4.98
N GLU A 22 -6.79 -12.82 -6.17
CA GLU A 22 -6.36 -13.67 -7.30
C GLU A 22 -5.08 -14.46 -6.99
N ALA A 23 -4.20 -13.91 -6.17
CA ALA A 23 -2.99 -14.58 -5.70
C ALA A 23 -3.25 -15.61 -4.57
N GLY A 24 -4.49 -15.72 -4.10
CA GLY A 24 -4.90 -16.67 -3.05
C GLY A 24 -4.72 -16.16 -1.62
N ASP A 25 -4.55 -14.86 -1.42
CA ASP A 25 -4.48 -14.29 -0.09
C ASP A 25 -5.87 -14.05 0.51
N GLU A 26 -5.97 -14.14 1.84
CA GLU A 26 -7.16 -13.74 2.60
C GLU A 26 -7.17 -12.22 2.78
N VAL A 27 -8.07 -11.52 2.09
CA VAL A 27 -8.13 -10.05 2.12
C VAL A 27 -9.36 -9.57 2.88
N VAL A 28 -9.15 -8.66 3.84
CA VAL A 28 -10.23 -7.95 4.54
C VAL A 28 -10.20 -6.48 4.13
N ILE A 29 -11.30 -5.98 3.58
CA ILE A 29 -11.43 -4.57 3.21
C ILE A 29 -11.89 -3.76 4.42
N GLY A 30 -11.07 -2.79 4.84
CA GLY A 30 -11.39 -1.82 5.87
C GLY A 30 -11.92 -0.50 5.30
N SER A 31 -12.95 0.06 5.95
CA SER A 31 -13.49 1.38 5.64
C SER A 31 -14.06 2.02 6.91
N ARG A 32 -14.24 3.35 6.90
CA ARG A 32 -15.02 4.06 7.89
C ARG A 32 -16.52 3.72 7.80
N ASP A 33 -16.96 3.33 6.61
CA ASP A 33 -18.30 2.86 6.29
C ASP A 33 -18.24 1.33 6.10
N LYS A 34 -18.78 0.59 7.07
CA LYS A 34 -18.75 -0.87 7.12
C LYS A 34 -19.56 -1.51 5.99
N GLU A 35 -20.74 -0.95 5.68
CA GLU A 35 -21.63 -1.45 4.63
C GLU A 35 -20.93 -1.35 3.27
N ARG A 36 -20.29 -0.22 3.00
CA ARG A 36 -19.48 -0.02 1.80
C ARG A 36 -18.28 -0.97 1.75
N ALA A 37 -17.63 -1.24 2.88
CA ALA A 37 -16.55 -2.22 2.92
C ALA A 37 -17.04 -3.62 2.53
N GLN A 38 -18.20 -4.03 3.03
CA GLN A 38 -18.80 -5.33 2.71
C GLN A 38 -19.23 -5.43 1.25
N GLU A 39 -19.81 -4.37 0.69
CA GLU A 39 -20.15 -4.31 -0.73
C GLU A 39 -18.91 -4.49 -1.60
N LYS A 40 -17.86 -3.72 -1.34
CA LYS A 40 -16.61 -3.77 -2.09
C LYS A 40 -15.85 -5.08 -1.91
N ALA A 41 -15.92 -5.69 -0.74
CA ALA A 41 -15.36 -7.03 -0.51
C ALA A 41 -16.04 -8.08 -1.40
N ARG A 42 -17.35 -8.06 -1.51
CA ARG A 42 -18.11 -8.96 -2.40
C ARG A 42 -17.77 -8.74 -3.88
N GLU A 43 -17.59 -7.47 -4.29
CA GLU A 43 -17.25 -7.11 -5.67
C GLU A 43 -15.94 -7.75 -6.14
N VAL A 44 -14.93 -7.83 -5.27
CA VAL A 44 -13.62 -8.39 -5.62
C VAL A 44 -13.37 -9.81 -5.09
N GLY A 45 -14.36 -10.43 -4.47
CA GLY A 45 -14.23 -11.77 -3.89
C GLY A 45 -13.32 -11.83 -2.65
N ALA A 46 -13.17 -10.71 -1.93
CA ALA A 46 -12.39 -10.66 -0.71
C ALA A 46 -13.06 -11.46 0.42
N PHE A 47 -12.28 -11.92 1.39
CA PHE A 47 -12.73 -12.71 2.54
C PHE A 47 -13.80 -11.98 3.36
N GLY A 48 -13.68 -10.64 3.49
CA GLY A 48 -14.67 -9.83 4.21
C GLY A 48 -14.45 -8.34 4.08
N GLY A 49 -15.45 -7.59 4.56
CA GLY A 49 -15.40 -6.14 4.70
C GLY A 49 -15.86 -5.73 6.10
N ALA A 50 -15.18 -4.79 6.74
CA ALA A 50 -15.44 -4.37 8.11
C ALA A 50 -15.12 -2.88 8.34
N ALA A 51 -15.45 -2.37 9.53
CA ALA A 51 -14.88 -1.11 10.01
C ALA A 51 -13.33 -1.24 10.09
N ASN A 52 -12.60 -0.14 9.99
CA ASN A 52 -11.13 -0.20 9.90
C ASN A 52 -10.48 -0.92 11.08
N ASP A 53 -10.94 -0.68 12.30
CA ASP A 53 -10.46 -1.30 13.54
C ASP A 53 -10.76 -2.81 13.61
N ASP A 54 -11.95 -3.22 13.17
CA ASP A 54 -12.31 -4.64 13.07
C ASP A 54 -11.52 -5.35 11.96
N ALA A 55 -11.27 -4.67 10.84
CA ALA A 55 -10.60 -5.24 9.67
C ALA A 55 -9.15 -5.65 9.96
N ILE A 56 -8.45 -4.92 10.84
CA ILE A 56 -7.04 -5.16 11.17
C ILE A 56 -6.83 -6.24 12.24
N ALA A 57 -7.90 -6.85 12.74
CA ALA A 57 -7.80 -7.88 13.76
C ALA A 57 -7.25 -9.20 13.18
N GLN A 58 -6.21 -9.75 13.81
CA GLN A 58 -5.64 -11.06 13.47
C GLN A 58 -5.22 -11.19 11.99
N VAL A 59 -4.53 -10.18 11.47
CA VAL A 59 -3.92 -10.20 10.13
C VAL A 59 -2.40 -10.20 10.22
N ASP A 60 -1.74 -10.66 9.16
CA ASP A 60 -0.27 -10.71 9.07
C ASP A 60 0.30 -9.34 8.70
N LEU A 61 -0.45 -8.57 7.88
CA LEU A 61 -0.02 -7.27 7.37
C LEU A 61 -1.24 -6.35 7.20
N VAL A 62 -1.10 -5.10 7.61
CA VAL A 62 -2.07 -4.04 7.32
C VAL A 62 -1.53 -3.14 6.21
N VAL A 63 -2.30 -2.92 5.15
CA VAL A 63 -2.00 -1.94 4.11
C VAL A 63 -2.81 -0.67 4.37
N LEU A 64 -2.13 0.46 4.54
CA LEU A 64 -2.74 1.78 4.71
C LEU A 64 -2.86 2.47 3.34
N ALA A 65 -4.02 2.29 2.69
CA ALA A 65 -4.32 2.76 1.33
C ALA A 65 -5.26 3.97 1.32
N THR A 66 -5.15 4.83 2.32
CA THR A 66 -5.90 6.08 2.41
C THR A 66 -5.29 7.16 1.51
N LYS A 67 -6.04 8.23 1.26
CA LYS A 67 -5.47 9.44 0.65
C LYS A 67 -4.47 10.08 1.61
N ALA A 68 -3.45 10.76 1.07
CA ALA A 68 -2.37 11.34 1.84
C ALA A 68 -2.85 12.26 2.99
N ASP A 69 -3.87 13.06 2.74
CA ASP A 69 -4.47 13.98 3.72
C ASP A 69 -5.15 13.29 4.91
N GLY A 70 -5.59 12.04 4.76
CA GLY A 70 -6.22 11.25 5.83
C GLY A 70 -5.31 10.19 6.45
N THR A 71 -4.08 10.01 5.95
CA THR A 71 -3.21 8.89 6.36
C THR A 71 -2.81 8.97 7.83
N LEU A 72 -2.32 10.12 8.29
CA LEU A 72 -1.85 10.28 9.67
C LEU A 72 -2.99 10.19 10.69
N GLU A 73 -4.14 10.81 10.40
CA GLU A 73 -5.32 10.70 11.25
C GLU A 73 -5.80 9.25 11.37
N THR A 74 -5.85 8.53 10.24
CA THR A 74 -6.24 7.11 10.23
C THR A 74 -5.25 6.26 11.01
N ALA A 75 -3.94 6.45 10.80
CA ALA A 75 -2.90 5.72 11.53
C ALA A 75 -3.00 5.95 13.05
N ALA A 76 -3.16 7.20 13.47
CA ALA A 76 -3.31 7.55 14.87
C ALA A 76 -4.56 6.92 15.51
N SER A 77 -5.69 6.92 14.79
CA SER A 77 -6.94 6.31 15.27
C SER A 77 -6.84 4.79 15.44
N LEU A 78 -6.03 4.14 14.62
CA LEU A 78 -5.82 2.68 14.63
C LEU A 78 -4.65 2.21 15.51
N ALA A 79 -3.84 3.12 16.05
CA ALA A 79 -2.58 2.79 16.73
C ALA A 79 -2.74 1.76 17.85
N ALA A 80 -3.81 1.85 18.65
CA ALA A 80 -4.08 0.92 19.74
C ALA A 80 -4.49 -0.48 19.22
N ALA A 81 -5.37 -0.55 18.23
CA ALA A 81 -5.85 -1.81 17.64
C ALA A 81 -4.76 -2.49 16.80
N LEU A 82 -3.91 -1.70 16.16
CA LEU A 82 -2.79 -2.19 15.34
C LEU A 82 -1.72 -2.92 16.19
N GLY A 83 -1.47 -2.43 17.42
CA GLY A 83 -0.47 -3.04 18.31
C GLY A 83 0.91 -3.09 17.65
N THR A 84 1.39 -4.30 17.36
CA THR A 84 2.68 -4.56 16.68
C THR A 84 2.50 -5.17 15.28
N THR A 85 1.28 -5.28 14.77
CA THR A 85 1.03 -5.81 13.42
C THR A 85 1.64 -4.91 12.36
N PRO A 86 2.52 -5.42 11.46
CA PRO A 86 3.19 -4.62 10.45
C PRO A 86 2.25 -3.78 9.59
N LEU A 87 2.69 -2.56 9.24
CA LEU A 87 1.91 -1.58 8.48
C LEU A 87 2.65 -1.20 7.19
N LEU A 88 2.07 -1.49 6.03
CA LEU A 88 2.55 -1.02 4.72
C LEU A 88 1.83 0.28 4.35
N SER A 89 2.57 1.39 4.33
CA SER A 89 2.10 2.70 3.85
C SER A 89 2.29 2.79 2.34
N VAL A 90 1.20 3.05 1.60
CA VAL A 90 1.24 3.17 0.13
C VAL A 90 0.85 4.57 -0.36
N ALA A 91 0.52 5.47 0.54
CA ALA A 91 0.14 6.84 0.22
C ALA A 91 1.35 7.70 -0.16
N SER A 92 1.19 8.59 -1.13
CA SER A 92 2.21 9.57 -1.54
C SER A 92 1.72 10.98 -1.27
N ASP A 93 2.42 11.73 -0.43
CA ASP A 93 2.14 13.15 -0.22
C ASP A 93 2.91 14.03 -1.22
N LEU A 94 2.33 14.18 -2.41
CA LEU A 94 2.93 14.93 -3.50
C LEU A 94 2.90 16.46 -3.29
N ARG A 95 2.16 16.95 -2.30
CA ARG A 95 2.02 18.37 -2.00
C ARG A 95 2.91 18.82 -0.86
N SER A 96 3.33 17.89 -0.02
CA SER A 96 4.18 18.18 1.12
C SER A 96 5.55 18.68 0.69
N ARG A 97 6.02 19.71 1.38
CA ARG A 97 7.40 20.21 1.31
C ARG A 97 8.26 19.69 2.46
N GLU A 98 7.68 18.85 3.32
CA GLU A 98 8.39 18.26 4.45
C GLU A 98 9.53 17.36 3.95
N PRO A 99 10.69 17.41 4.60
CA PRO A 99 11.82 16.55 4.25
C PRO A 99 11.55 15.08 4.59
N VAL A 100 10.65 14.83 5.56
CA VAL A 100 10.29 13.52 6.09
C VAL A 100 9.08 12.98 5.32
N SER A 101 9.12 11.70 4.98
CA SER A 101 8.03 11.01 4.27
C SER A 101 6.76 10.87 5.12
N LEU A 102 5.65 10.60 4.44
CA LEU A 102 4.39 10.28 5.11
C LEU A 102 4.51 8.99 5.94
N ALA A 103 5.28 8.00 5.45
CA ALA A 103 5.54 6.75 6.15
C ALA A 103 6.37 6.93 7.43
N GLU A 104 7.43 7.76 7.41
CA GLU A 104 8.21 8.08 8.61
C GLU A 104 7.35 8.80 9.65
N ARG A 105 6.52 9.77 9.23
CA ARG A 105 5.56 10.44 10.10
C ARG A 105 4.51 9.49 10.66
N THR A 106 4.12 8.46 9.90
CA THR A 106 3.23 7.39 10.38
C THR A 106 3.92 6.56 11.46
N GLN A 107 5.21 6.23 11.29
CA GLN A 107 5.99 5.48 12.29
C GLN A 107 6.05 6.19 13.65
N GLU A 108 6.03 7.51 13.68
CA GLU A 108 6.01 8.28 14.94
C GLU A 108 4.68 8.12 15.73
N LEU A 109 3.61 7.71 15.05
CA LEU A 109 2.26 7.60 15.64
C LEU A 109 1.91 6.19 16.10
N VAL A 110 2.63 5.16 15.61
CA VAL A 110 2.30 3.75 15.86
C VAL A 110 3.50 2.99 16.42
N ARG A 111 3.22 1.93 17.20
CA ARG A 111 4.25 1.00 17.68
C ARG A 111 4.58 -0.09 16.66
N ALA A 112 3.67 -0.34 15.76
CA ALA A 112 3.83 -1.30 14.68
C ALA A 112 5.03 -0.91 13.79
N PRO A 113 5.81 -1.87 13.28
CA PRO A 113 6.83 -1.56 12.28
C PRO A 113 6.17 -1.05 11.00
N VAL A 114 6.57 0.13 10.54
CA VAL A 114 6.08 0.72 9.29
C VAL A 114 7.07 0.43 8.17
N VAL A 115 6.54 -0.07 7.08
CA VAL A 115 7.23 -0.17 5.78
C VAL A 115 6.50 0.69 4.75
N ALA A 116 7.16 1.09 3.70
CA ALA A 116 6.56 1.92 2.65
C ALA A 116 6.85 1.34 1.26
N GLY A 117 5.90 1.47 0.36
CA GLY A 117 6.11 0.96 -0.99
C GLY A 117 4.93 1.08 -1.93
N LEU A 118 5.05 0.44 -3.10
CA LEU A 118 4.05 0.44 -4.17
C LEU A 118 3.75 1.82 -4.78
N HIS A 119 4.52 2.86 -4.44
CA HIS A 119 4.31 4.25 -4.87
C HIS A 119 4.38 4.43 -6.39
N SER A 120 5.09 3.53 -7.10
CA SER A 120 5.20 3.56 -8.56
C SER A 120 4.00 2.95 -9.27
N LEU A 121 3.12 2.23 -8.57
CA LEU A 121 2.02 1.50 -9.17
C LEU A 121 0.76 2.36 -9.30
N ALA A 122 0.12 2.28 -10.47
CA ALA A 122 -1.13 2.98 -10.73
C ALA A 122 -2.34 2.07 -10.49
N ALA A 123 -3.36 2.59 -9.79
CA ALA A 123 -4.62 1.87 -9.53
C ALA A 123 -5.24 1.30 -10.81
N GLY A 124 -5.28 2.10 -11.90
CA GLY A 124 -5.84 1.66 -13.18
C GLY A 124 -5.10 0.47 -13.80
N LYS A 125 -3.77 0.38 -13.63
CA LYS A 125 -3.01 -0.78 -14.11
C LYS A 125 -3.28 -2.02 -13.25
N LEU A 126 -3.25 -1.87 -11.93
CA LEU A 126 -3.60 -2.96 -11.00
C LEU A 126 -5.02 -3.49 -11.23
N ALA A 127 -5.97 -2.64 -11.56
CA ALA A 127 -7.34 -3.07 -11.84
C ALA A 127 -7.45 -3.99 -13.07
N HIS A 128 -6.52 -3.88 -14.03
CA HIS A 128 -6.52 -4.66 -15.26
C HIS A 128 -5.58 -5.89 -15.22
N GLY A 129 -4.85 -6.08 -14.14
CA GLY A 129 -3.95 -7.23 -13.99
C GLY A 129 -2.67 -6.85 -13.24
N ARG A 130 -1.68 -7.74 -13.32
CA ARG A 130 -0.34 -7.51 -12.75
C ARG A 130 0.48 -6.67 -13.72
N PRO A 131 0.82 -5.40 -13.40
CA PRO A 131 1.61 -4.57 -14.30
C PRO A 131 3.04 -5.11 -14.45
N ASP A 132 3.58 -5.02 -15.68
CA ASP A 132 4.98 -5.36 -15.98
C ASP A 132 5.91 -4.22 -15.54
N GLU A 133 5.96 -3.99 -14.24
CA GLU A 133 6.71 -2.93 -13.56
C GLU A 133 7.39 -3.51 -12.32
N ASP A 134 8.48 -2.87 -11.87
CA ASP A 134 9.08 -3.19 -10.59
C ASP A 134 8.37 -2.43 -9.46
N ALA A 135 8.12 -3.12 -8.37
CA ALA A 135 7.62 -2.54 -7.13
C ALA A 135 8.77 -2.34 -6.14
N PHE A 136 8.76 -1.24 -5.42
CA PHE A 136 9.81 -0.89 -4.45
C PHE A 136 9.23 -0.91 -3.05
N ILE A 137 9.96 -1.51 -2.11
CA ILE A 137 9.61 -1.55 -0.70
C ILE A 137 10.82 -1.06 0.11
N CYS A 138 10.58 -0.20 1.09
CA CYS A 138 11.59 0.22 2.06
C CYS A 138 11.04 0.12 3.48
N GLY A 139 11.95 -0.07 4.45
CA GLY A 139 11.59 -0.23 5.86
C GLY A 139 12.79 -0.64 6.68
N ASP A 140 12.71 -0.46 7.99
CA ASP A 140 13.80 -0.76 8.90
C ASP A 140 13.64 -2.14 9.57
N ASP A 141 12.40 -2.61 9.74
CA ASP A 141 12.12 -3.94 10.27
C ASP A 141 12.19 -4.99 9.15
N ALA A 142 13.02 -6.02 9.35
CA ALA A 142 13.29 -7.03 8.32
C ALA A 142 12.09 -7.94 8.06
N GLU A 143 11.33 -8.30 9.11
CA GLU A 143 10.18 -9.21 8.99
C GLU A 143 9.01 -8.49 8.31
N ALA A 144 8.70 -7.26 8.73
CA ALA A 144 7.69 -6.43 8.09
C ALA A 144 8.01 -6.16 6.61
N LYS A 145 9.29 -5.90 6.31
CA LYS A 145 9.75 -5.69 4.93
C LYS A 145 9.64 -6.95 4.09
N ALA A 146 9.94 -8.12 4.64
CA ALA A 146 9.78 -9.40 3.94
C ALA A 146 8.32 -9.66 3.57
N LEU A 147 7.37 -9.42 4.48
CA LEU A 147 5.92 -9.54 4.20
C LEU A 147 5.48 -8.58 3.09
N ALA A 148 5.95 -7.33 3.13
CA ALA A 148 5.62 -6.34 2.12
C ALA A 148 6.23 -6.66 0.75
N LEU A 149 7.45 -7.21 0.70
CA LEU A 149 8.09 -7.70 -0.53
C LEU A 149 7.35 -8.90 -1.12
N GLU A 150 6.91 -9.84 -0.27
CA GLU A 150 6.08 -10.98 -0.70
C GLU A 150 4.76 -10.48 -1.33
N LEU A 151 4.06 -9.56 -0.65
CA LEU A 151 2.85 -8.94 -1.18
C LEU A 151 3.13 -8.25 -2.53
N ALA A 152 4.18 -7.44 -2.62
CA ALA A 152 4.55 -6.72 -3.83
C ALA A 152 4.81 -7.67 -5.01
N GLY A 153 5.52 -8.77 -4.78
CA GLY A 153 5.79 -9.79 -5.80
C GLY A 153 4.54 -10.48 -6.36
N LYS A 154 3.46 -10.54 -5.56
CA LYS A 154 2.18 -11.10 -6.00
C LYS A 154 1.41 -10.15 -6.93
N VAL A 155 1.57 -8.86 -6.78
CA VAL A 155 0.74 -7.85 -7.47
C VAL A 155 1.39 -7.24 -8.71
N VAL A 156 2.69 -7.46 -8.95
CA VAL A 156 3.38 -7.07 -10.18
C VAL A 156 3.85 -8.29 -10.97
N ALA A 157 4.00 -8.15 -12.29
CA ALA A 157 4.67 -9.13 -13.15
C ALA A 157 6.19 -8.90 -13.20
N GLY A 158 6.66 -7.70 -12.84
CA GLY A 158 8.06 -7.38 -12.61
C GLY A 158 8.57 -7.89 -11.27
N ARG A 159 9.53 -7.21 -10.69
CA ARG A 159 10.19 -7.61 -9.44
C ARG A 159 9.70 -6.78 -8.26
N ALA A 160 9.70 -7.38 -7.07
CA ALA A 160 9.64 -6.67 -5.81
C ALA A 160 11.09 -6.41 -5.33
N LEU A 161 11.47 -5.16 -5.19
CA LEU A 161 12.83 -4.74 -4.88
C LEU A 161 12.91 -4.07 -3.51
N ASP A 162 13.86 -4.50 -2.69
CA ASP A 162 14.20 -3.81 -1.44
C ASP A 162 14.93 -2.50 -1.77
N ALA A 163 14.32 -1.37 -1.45
CA ALA A 163 14.86 -0.03 -1.66
C ALA A 163 15.63 0.51 -0.44
N GLY A 164 15.83 -0.31 0.60
CA GLY A 164 16.63 0.03 1.79
C GLY A 164 15.79 0.48 2.99
N PRO A 165 16.32 1.38 3.83
CA PRO A 165 15.67 1.80 5.07
C PRO A 165 14.42 2.68 4.83
N LEU A 166 13.58 2.85 5.86
CA LEU A 166 12.34 3.64 5.79
C LEU A 166 12.56 5.08 5.33
N ALA A 167 13.71 5.67 5.64
CA ALA A 167 14.12 7.00 5.16
C ALA A 167 14.15 7.13 3.62
N ARG A 168 14.12 6.02 2.87
CA ARG A 168 13.96 6.05 1.41
C ARG A 168 12.53 6.30 0.95
N ALA A 169 11.54 6.21 1.83
CA ALA A 169 10.13 6.41 1.50
C ALA A 169 9.88 7.77 0.83
N ARG A 170 10.57 8.84 1.28
CA ARG A 170 10.42 10.17 0.67
C ARG A 170 10.83 10.19 -0.81
N VAL A 171 11.87 9.45 -1.16
CA VAL A 171 12.32 9.30 -2.56
C VAL A 171 11.30 8.49 -3.37
N LEU A 172 10.74 7.42 -2.79
CA LEU A 172 9.71 6.61 -3.44
C LEU A 172 8.41 7.39 -3.68
N GLU A 173 7.99 8.23 -2.73
CA GLU A 173 6.88 9.18 -2.93
C GLU A 173 7.17 10.12 -4.11
N GLY A 174 8.42 10.59 -4.24
CA GLY A 174 8.87 11.43 -5.35
C GLY A 174 8.76 10.75 -6.71
N LEU A 175 8.96 9.43 -6.81
CA LEU A 175 8.75 8.67 -8.04
C LEU A 175 7.32 8.79 -8.56
N THR A 176 6.32 8.79 -7.67
CA THR A 176 4.92 9.02 -8.04
C THR A 176 4.75 10.34 -8.78
N ALA A 177 5.38 11.42 -8.29
CA ALA A 177 5.31 12.74 -8.94
C ALA A 177 5.91 12.72 -10.35
N VAL A 178 7.02 12.02 -10.55
CA VAL A 178 7.66 11.84 -11.85
C VAL A 178 6.73 11.09 -12.82
N ILE A 179 6.18 9.94 -12.38
CA ILE A 179 5.27 9.14 -13.19
C ILE A 179 4.02 9.93 -13.59
N VAL A 180 3.39 10.64 -12.64
CA VAL A 180 2.22 11.48 -12.90
C VAL A 180 2.54 12.58 -13.91
N SER A 181 3.72 13.21 -13.80
CA SER A 181 4.17 14.24 -14.74
C SER A 181 4.38 13.67 -16.14
N LEU A 182 5.02 12.50 -16.27
CA LEU A 182 5.22 11.81 -17.55
C LEU A 182 3.89 11.41 -18.18
N ASN A 183 2.99 10.82 -17.41
CA ASN A 183 1.66 10.42 -17.90
C ASN A 183 0.87 11.61 -18.44
N LYS A 184 0.91 12.75 -17.72
CA LYS A 184 0.26 13.99 -18.18
C LYS A 184 0.88 14.52 -19.47
N ARG A 185 2.23 14.52 -19.56
CA ARG A 185 2.95 15.06 -20.71
C ARG A 185 2.80 14.23 -21.97
N TYR A 186 2.90 12.90 -21.82
CA TYR A 186 2.90 11.97 -22.96
C TYR A 186 1.55 11.27 -23.17
N LYS A 187 0.52 11.59 -22.36
CA LYS A 187 -0.82 10.98 -22.40
C LYS A 187 -0.76 9.45 -22.35
N GLY A 188 0.15 8.93 -21.52
CA GLY A 188 0.47 7.50 -21.40
C GLY A 188 0.17 6.93 -20.03
N HIS A 189 0.60 5.69 -19.82
CA HIS A 189 0.53 4.97 -18.56
C HIS A 189 1.93 4.47 -18.18
N ALA A 190 2.82 5.41 -17.86
CA ALA A 190 4.21 5.12 -17.50
C ALA A 190 4.29 4.24 -16.26
N GLY A 191 5.29 3.40 -16.20
CA GLY A 191 5.71 2.61 -15.07
C GLY A 191 7.22 2.57 -14.98
N ILE A 192 7.79 1.89 -13.98
CA ILE A 192 9.24 1.85 -13.77
C ILE A 192 9.71 0.40 -13.77
N ARG A 193 10.79 0.14 -14.52
CA ARG A 193 11.62 -1.06 -14.41
C ARG A 193 13.07 -0.66 -14.24
N ILE A 194 13.76 -1.33 -13.33
CA ILE A 194 15.19 -1.13 -13.13
C ILE A 194 15.95 -2.10 -14.04
N THR A 195 16.83 -1.58 -14.85
CA THR A 195 17.71 -2.38 -15.71
C THR A 195 19.07 -2.60 -15.04
N GLY A 196 19.78 -3.68 -15.40
CA GLY A 196 21.12 -3.97 -14.90
C GLY A 196 21.20 -4.61 -13.51
N LEU A 197 20.08 -5.01 -12.91
CA LEU A 197 20.06 -5.90 -11.76
C LEU A 197 19.97 -7.37 -12.21
N PRO A 198 20.58 -8.32 -11.47
CA PRO A 198 20.48 -9.74 -11.75
C PRO A 198 19.04 -10.25 -11.72
#